data_fa1f104a0d55e1caf45fe9340b5e6afc
#
_entry.id   fa1f104a0d55e1caf45fe9340b5e6afc
#
_cell.length_a   1.000
_cell.length_b   1.000
_cell.length_c   1.000
_cell.angle_alpha   90.00
_cell.angle_beta   90.00
_cell.angle_gamma   90.00
#
_symmetry.space_group_name_H-M   'P 1'
#
loop_
_entity.id
_entity.type
_entity.pdbx_description
1 polymer ?
#
loop_
_entity_poly.entity_id
_entity_poly.type
_entity_poly.pdbx_seq_one_letter_code
_entity_poly.pdbx_strand_id
1 'polypeptide(L)'
;MKFLHSMIRVSNPDETIRFFKLLGLEERRRMEVPEGKYTLIFMGAPGDEGGEVELTHNWEESGYAGGRNFGHLAYRVDNIYETCQRLQDNGVTIHRPPRDGHMAFVKSPDGISVELLQKGHLEPAEPWASMPNSGSW
;
A
#
# COMPACT_ATOMS: atom_id res chain seq x y z
N MET A 1 3.78 -8.09 24.64
CA MET A 1 4.38 -7.91 23.30
C MET A 1 3.36 -7.25 22.40
N LYS A 2 3.78 -6.27 21.59
CA LYS A 2 2.91 -5.53 20.65
C LYS A 2 3.66 -5.36 19.33
N PHE A 3 3.01 -5.65 18.20
CA PHE A 3 3.55 -5.34 16.89
C PHE A 3 3.55 -3.82 16.69
N LEU A 4 4.67 -3.23 16.26
CA LEU A 4 4.81 -1.79 16.10
C LEU A 4 4.69 -1.38 14.63
N HIS A 5 5.59 -1.85 13.79
CA HIS A 5 5.61 -1.47 12.36
C HIS A 5 6.32 -2.49 11.49
N SER A 6 6.04 -2.42 10.18
CA SER A 6 6.89 -2.96 9.12
C SER A 6 7.61 -1.79 8.44
N MET A 7 8.90 -1.93 8.19
CA MET A 7 9.68 -0.90 7.49
C MET A 7 9.86 -1.29 6.03
N ILE A 8 9.64 -0.31 5.15
CA ILE A 8 9.98 -0.40 3.72
C ILE A 8 10.83 0.80 3.30
N ARG A 9 11.79 0.56 2.41
CA ARG A 9 12.57 1.66 1.81
C ARG A 9 11.82 2.25 0.63
N VAL A 10 11.90 3.56 0.49
CA VAL A 10 11.21 4.30 -0.57
C VAL A 10 12.16 5.23 -1.31
N SER A 11 12.09 5.23 -2.64
CA SER A 11 12.91 6.09 -3.49
C SER A 11 12.38 7.53 -3.51
N ASN A 12 11.07 7.69 -3.59
CA ASN A 12 10.37 8.97 -3.57
C ASN A 12 9.30 8.97 -2.48
N PRO A 13 9.55 9.59 -1.32
CA PRO A 13 8.60 9.60 -0.22
C PRO A 13 7.24 10.18 -0.58
N ASP A 14 7.19 11.27 -1.35
CA ASP A 14 5.93 11.94 -1.68
C ASP A 14 5.01 11.05 -2.53
N GLU A 15 5.56 10.32 -3.48
CA GLU A 15 4.79 9.36 -4.30
C GLU A 15 4.25 8.21 -3.44
N THR A 16 5.06 7.69 -2.52
CA THR A 16 4.64 6.59 -1.65
C THR A 16 3.63 7.04 -0.60
N ILE A 17 3.79 8.23 -0.03
CA ILE A 17 2.79 8.83 0.86
C ILE A 17 1.46 9.00 0.11
N ARG A 18 1.49 9.54 -1.12
CA ARG A 18 0.30 9.68 -1.96
C ARG A 18 -0.39 8.33 -2.18
N PHE A 19 0.37 7.29 -2.52
CA PHE A 19 -0.14 5.93 -2.70
C PHE A 19 -0.87 5.43 -1.43
N PHE A 20 -0.24 5.51 -0.26
CA PHE A 20 -0.87 5.06 0.99
C PHE A 20 -2.06 5.92 1.40
N LYS A 21 -2.05 7.23 1.10
CA LYS A 21 -3.23 8.10 1.31
C LYS A 21 -4.41 7.69 0.42
N LEU A 22 -4.17 7.25 -0.81
CA LEU A 22 -5.22 6.72 -1.69
C LEU A 22 -5.85 5.43 -1.15
N LEU A 23 -5.09 4.63 -0.38
CA LEU A 23 -5.62 3.47 0.35
C LEU A 23 -6.44 3.85 1.59
N GLY A 24 -6.29 5.08 2.08
CA GLY A 24 -6.96 5.57 3.28
C GLY A 24 -6.05 5.70 4.50
N LEU A 25 -4.73 5.54 4.36
CA LEU A 25 -3.79 5.78 5.45
C LEU A 25 -3.50 7.28 5.59
N GLU A 26 -3.03 7.65 6.76
CA GLU A 26 -2.56 8.99 7.07
C GLU A 26 -1.13 8.98 7.58
N GLU A 27 -0.41 10.07 7.35
CA GLU A 27 0.90 10.30 7.97
C GLU A 27 0.69 10.65 9.43
N ARG A 28 1.29 9.84 10.32
CA ARG A 28 1.17 10.03 11.77
C ARG A 28 2.30 10.85 12.36
N ARG A 29 3.51 10.62 11.88
CA ARG A 29 4.71 11.35 12.32
C ARG A 29 5.81 11.22 11.30
N ARG A 30 6.77 12.14 11.41
CA ARG A 30 7.93 12.19 10.53
C ARG A 30 9.16 12.56 11.35
N MET A 31 10.30 12.01 10.98
CA MET A 31 11.58 12.33 11.62
C MET A 31 12.68 12.41 10.55
N GLU A 32 13.39 13.53 10.53
CA GLU A 32 14.60 13.66 9.72
C GLU A 32 15.83 13.42 10.59
N VAL A 33 16.78 12.65 10.08
CA VAL A 33 18.04 12.33 10.75
C VAL A 33 19.21 12.73 9.86
N PRO A 34 19.62 14.03 9.90
CA PRO A 34 20.64 14.56 8.97
C PRO A 34 21.99 13.85 9.10
N GLU A 35 22.40 13.47 10.28
CA GLU A 35 23.67 12.75 10.52
C GLU A 35 23.68 11.39 9.82
N GLY A 36 22.52 10.73 9.72
CA GLY A 36 22.36 9.45 9.03
C GLY A 36 21.91 9.59 7.59
N LYS A 37 21.57 10.80 7.15
CA LYS A 37 21.04 11.12 5.81
C LYS A 37 19.81 10.29 5.44
N TYR A 38 18.85 10.24 6.35
CA TYR A 38 17.57 9.56 6.08
C TYR A 38 16.40 10.26 6.75
N THR A 39 15.22 9.98 6.22
CA THR A 39 13.93 10.45 6.74
C THR A 39 13.06 9.23 7.02
N LEU A 40 12.41 9.22 8.17
CA LEU A 40 11.41 8.23 8.57
C LEU A 40 10.02 8.85 8.52
N ILE A 41 9.07 8.16 7.91
CA ILE A 41 7.68 8.60 7.81
C ILE A 41 6.79 7.41 8.19
N PHE A 42 5.92 7.60 9.18
CA PHE A 42 5.05 6.55 9.69
C PHE A 42 3.63 6.76 9.19
N MET A 43 3.11 5.79 8.46
CA MET A 43 1.75 5.78 7.92
C MET A 43 0.90 4.78 8.68
N GLY A 44 -0.35 5.14 8.96
CA GLY A 44 -1.29 4.25 9.63
C GLY A 44 -2.74 4.53 9.26
N ALA A 45 -3.61 3.53 9.46
CA ALA A 45 -5.03 3.69 9.20
C ALA A 45 -5.71 4.50 10.33
N PRO A 46 -6.61 5.44 10.01
CA PRO A 46 -7.37 6.16 11.02
C PRO A 46 -8.14 5.20 11.94
N GLY A 47 -8.05 5.45 13.25
CA GLY A 47 -8.71 4.62 14.26
C GLY A 47 -8.04 3.29 14.57
N ASP A 48 -6.98 2.92 13.86
CA ASP A 48 -6.17 1.74 14.15
C ASP A 48 -4.85 2.17 14.79
N GLU A 49 -4.69 1.92 16.08
CA GLU A 49 -3.46 2.20 16.83
C GLU A 49 -2.38 1.11 16.65
N GLY A 50 -2.69 0.02 15.95
CA GLY A 50 -1.75 -1.06 15.62
C GLY A 50 -1.00 -0.78 14.33
N GLY A 51 -0.09 -1.65 13.99
CA GLY A 51 0.53 -1.86 12.69
C GLY A 51 0.77 -0.66 11.77
N GLU A 52 1.79 0.13 12.04
CA GLU A 52 2.21 1.20 11.12
C GLU A 52 3.09 0.65 9.99
N VAL A 53 3.15 1.36 8.87
CA VAL A 53 4.21 1.22 7.87
C VAL A 53 5.20 2.35 8.06
N GLU A 54 6.45 2.00 8.35
CA GLU A 54 7.56 2.95 8.39
C GLU A 54 8.17 3.07 6.99
N LEU A 55 8.07 4.23 6.39
CA LEU A 55 8.74 4.55 5.13
C LEU A 55 10.11 5.13 5.45
N THR A 56 11.17 4.46 5.01
CA THR A 56 12.54 4.94 5.19
C THR A 56 13.07 5.46 3.86
N HIS A 57 13.32 6.76 3.80
CA HIS A 57 13.97 7.40 2.66
C HIS A 57 15.45 7.67 2.99
N ASN A 58 16.34 6.89 2.38
CA ASN A 58 17.78 7.15 2.43
C ASN A 58 18.12 8.17 1.35
N TRP A 59 18.63 9.33 1.72
CA TRP A 59 18.74 10.50 0.82
C TRP A 59 19.63 10.27 -0.41
N GLU A 60 20.59 9.36 -0.29
CA GLU A 60 21.55 9.06 -1.37
C GLU A 60 21.23 7.73 -2.10
N GLU A 61 20.08 7.12 -1.82
CA GLU A 61 19.69 5.85 -2.42
C GLU A 61 18.42 5.98 -3.24
N SER A 62 18.34 5.21 -4.33
CA SER A 62 17.13 5.06 -5.15
C SER A 62 17.16 3.73 -5.89
N GLY A 63 15.98 3.28 -6.36
CA GLY A 63 15.87 2.08 -7.18
C GLY A 63 16.09 0.80 -6.39
N TYR A 64 15.09 0.41 -5.61
CA TYR A 64 15.13 -0.84 -4.83
C TYR A 64 14.60 -2.02 -5.63
N ALA A 65 15.27 -3.17 -5.50
CA ALA A 65 14.79 -4.45 -5.99
C ALA A 65 14.38 -5.32 -4.82
N GLY A 66 13.22 -5.98 -4.95
CA GLY A 66 12.72 -6.89 -3.92
C GLY A 66 13.34 -8.29 -4.04
N GLY A 67 13.57 -8.94 -2.91
CA GLY A 67 13.78 -10.38 -2.83
C GLY A 67 12.44 -11.13 -2.79
N ARG A 68 12.48 -12.44 -2.61
CA ARG A 68 11.27 -13.28 -2.55
C ARG A 68 10.82 -13.60 -1.12
N ASN A 69 11.61 -13.25 -0.12
CA ASN A 69 11.30 -13.57 1.27
C ASN A 69 10.09 -12.76 1.77
N PHE A 70 10.11 -11.44 1.58
CA PHE A 70 8.97 -10.60 1.91
C PHE A 70 7.85 -10.79 0.88
N GLY A 71 6.62 -10.99 1.36
CA GLY A 71 5.43 -11.17 0.51
C GLY A 71 4.73 -9.85 0.23
N HIS A 72 3.81 -9.46 1.11
CA HIS A 72 2.99 -8.27 0.93
C HIS A 72 2.51 -7.69 2.26
N LEU A 73 2.03 -6.45 2.20
CA LEU A 73 1.20 -5.84 3.26
C LEU A 73 -0.26 -6.13 2.94
N ALA A 74 -1.10 -6.27 3.95
CA ALA A 74 -2.54 -6.50 3.75
C ALA A 74 -3.37 -5.48 4.54
N TYR A 75 -4.40 -4.94 3.91
CA TYR A 75 -5.34 -3.99 4.51
C TYR A 75 -6.77 -4.41 4.28
N ARG A 76 -7.58 -4.34 5.32
CA ARG A 76 -9.04 -4.48 5.21
C ARG A 76 -9.64 -3.14 4.83
N VAL A 77 -10.50 -3.12 3.81
CA VAL A 77 -11.18 -1.93 3.32
C VAL A 77 -12.69 -2.08 3.47
N ASP A 78 -13.38 -0.96 3.65
CA ASP A 78 -14.84 -0.96 3.83
C ASP A 78 -15.57 -1.27 2.53
N ASN A 79 -15.06 -0.80 1.37
CA ASN A 79 -15.58 -1.11 0.04
C ASN A 79 -14.44 -1.26 -0.95
N ILE A 80 -14.18 -2.50 -1.35
CA ILE A 80 -13.05 -2.83 -2.23
C ILE A 80 -13.22 -2.24 -3.64
N TYR A 81 -14.46 -2.13 -4.14
CA TYR A 81 -14.72 -1.57 -5.45
C TYR A 81 -14.43 -0.06 -5.48
N GLU A 82 -14.91 0.67 -4.49
CA GLU A 82 -14.64 2.11 -4.37
C GLU A 82 -13.15 2.38 -4.18
N THR A 83 -12.47 1.56 -3.38
CA THR A 83 -11.03 1.69 -3.16
C THR A 83 -10.25 1.44 -4.45
N CYS A 84 -10.55 0.35 -5.17
CA CYS A 84 -9.91 0.04 -6.45
C CYS A 84 -10.20 1.10 -7.51
N GLN A 85 -11.43 1.63 -7.57
CA GLN A 85 -11.79 2.69 -8.50
C GLN A 85 -11.01 3.98 -8.22
N ARG A 86 -10.93 4.39 -6.96
CA ARG A 86 -10.13 5.56 -6.55
C ARG A 86 -8.65 5.41 -6.91
N LEU A 87 -8.08 4.23 -6.68
CA LEU A 87 -6.70 3.92 -7.05
C LEU A 87 -6.50 4.02 -8.57
N GLN A 88 -7.37 3.37 -9.35
CA GLN A 88 -7.29 3.37 -10.81
C GLN A 88 -7.45 4.78 -11.39
N ASP A 89 -8.39 5.56 -10.89
CA ASP A 89 -8.63 6.95 -11.32
C ASP A 89 -7.41 7.86 -11.03
N ASN A 90 -6.56 7.45 -10.11
CA ASN A 90 -5.33 8.16 -9.74
C ASN A 90 -4.05 7.51 -10.30
N GLY A 91 -4.18 6.65 -11.30
CA GLY A 91 -3.06 6.09 -12.05
C GLY A 91 -2.38 4.86 -11.40
N VAL A 92 -2.99 4.28 -10.37
CA VAL A 92 -2.49 3.04 -9.76
C VAL A 92 -3.04 1.84 -10.52
N THR A 93 -2.16 0.95 -10.97
CA THR A 93 -2.56 -0.28 -11.64
C THR A 93 -3.14 -1.28 -10.62
N ILE A 94 -4.32 -1.83 -10.93
CA ILE A 94 -4.91 -2.93 -10.17
C ILE A 94 -4.39 -4.23 -10.79
N HIS A 95 -3.38 -4.83 -10.17
CA HIS A 95 -2.70 -6.01 -10.71
C HIS A 95 -3.60 -7.25 -10.67
N ARG A 96 -4.27 -7.48 -9.54
CA ARG A 96 -5.33 -8.46 -9.42
C ARG A 96 -6.63 -7.74 -9.09
N PRO A 97 -7.58 -7.64 -10.04
CA PRO A 97 -8.88 -7.01 -9.80
C PRO A 97 -9.71 -7.77 -8.76
N PRO A 98 -10.62 -7.09 -8.05
CA PRO A 98 -11.51 -7.73 -7.08
C PRO A 98 -12.67 -8.48 -7.75
N ARG A 99 -12.36 -9.50 -8.58
CA ARG A 99 -13.34 -10.26 -9.37
C ARG A 99 -14.39 -10.96 -8.52
N ASP A 100 -13.98 -11.41 -7.35
CA ASP A 100 -14.82 -12.12 -6.40
C ASP A 100 -15.52 -11.19 -5.38
N GLY A 101 -15.28 -9.87 -5.48
CA GLY A 101 -15.76 -8.90 -4.50
C GLY A 101 -15.02 -8.94 -3.17
N HIS A 102 -13.91 -9.68 -3.07
CA HIS A 102 -13.24 -9.93 -1.79
C HIS A 102 -11.79 -9.48 -1.72
N MET A 103 -10.99 -9.74 -2.76
CA MET A 103 -9.55 -9.56 -2.72
C MET A 103 -9.02 -8.87 -3.97
N ALA A 104 -8.09 -7.93 -3.78
CA ALA A 104 -7.36 -7.27 -4.86
C ALA A 104 -5.88 -7.12 -4.50
N PHE A 105 -5.03 -6.94 -5.51
CA PHE A 105 -3.62 -6.61 -5.34
C PHE A 105 -3.23 -5.38 -6.14
N VAL A 106 -2.49 -4.50 -5.49
CA VAL A 106 -1.83 -3.33 -6.07
C VAL A 106 -0.35 -3.32 -5.65
N LYS A 107 0.44 -2.41 -6.22
CA LYS A 107 1.83 -2.21 -5.79
C LYS A 107 2.10 -0.74 -5.49
N SER A 108 2.93 -0.50 -4.48
CA SER A 108 3.47 0.81 -4.20
C SER A 108 4.42 1.26 -5.32
N PRO A 109 4.83 2.55 -5.38
CA PRO A 109 5.78 3.03 -6.39
C PRO A 109 7.09 2.25 -6.47
N ASP A 110 7.62 1.75 -5.35
CA ASP A 110 8.83 0.93 -5.31
C ASP A 110 8.55 -0.59 -5.46
N GLY A 111 7.33 -0.97 -5.82
CA GLY A 111 7.00 -2.36 -6.15
C GLY A 111 6.62 -3.25 -4.96
N ILE A 112 6.33 -2.68 -3.79
CA ILE A 112 5.83 -3.45 -2.65
C ILE A 112 4.39 -3.86 -2.92
N SER A 113 4.10 -5.16 -2.88
CA SER A 113 2.76 -5.69 -3.04
C SER A 113 1.88 -5.33 -1.86
N VAL A 114 0.66 -4.93 -2.15
CA VAL A 114 -0.37 -4.62 -1.16
C VAL A 114 -1.65 -5.38 -1.51
N GLU A 115 -2.09 -6.22 -0.59
CA GLU A 115 -3.35 -6.95 -0.66
C GLU A 115 -4.46 -6.11 -0.04
N LEU A 116 -5.59 -6.01 -0.73
CA LEU A 116 -6.80 -5.38 -0.23
C LEU A 116 -7.84 -6.45 0.01
N LEU A 117 -8.44 -6.45 1.20
CA LEU A 117 -9.46 -7.43 1.61
C LEU A 117 -10.75 -6.72 2.00
N GLN A 118 -11.86 -7.16 1.42
CA GLN A 118 -13.19 -6.63 1.72
C GLN A 118 -13.60 -6.94 3.15
N LYS A 119 -14.10 -5.95 3.87
CA LYS A 119 -14.80 -6.14 5.15
C LYS A 119 -16.21 -6.65 4.86
N GLY A 120 -16.53 -7.82 5.43
CA GLY A 120 -17.82 -8.46 5.13
C GLY A 120 -17.85 -9.06 3.72
N HIS A 121 -18.99 -8.99 3.06
CA HIS A 121 -19.21 -9.62 1.77
C HIS A 121 -19.80 -8.64 0.76
N LEU A 122 -19.25 -8.64 -0.45
CA LEU A 122 -19.83 -7.99 -1.64
C LEU A 122 -19.94 -9.01 -2.76
N GLU A 123 -21.04 -8.94 -3.49
CA GLU A 123 -21.24 -9.78 -4.69
C GLU A 123 -20.27 -9.34 -5.82
N PRO A 124 -19.85 -10.28 -6.68
CA PRO A 124 -19.12 -9.92 -7.90
C PRO A 124 -19.86 -8.87 -8.71
N ALA A 125 -19.12 -7.88 -9.21
CA ALA A 125 -19.70 -6.78 -9.99
C ALA A 125 -18.78 -6.38 -11.14
N GLU A 126 -19.39 -6.02 -12.29
CA GLU A 126 -18.66 -5.46 -13.42
C GLU A 126 -18.24 -3.99 -13.11
N PRO A 127 -17.12 -3.52 -13.68
CA PRO A 127 -16.25 -4.20 -14.66
C PRO A 127 -15.26 -5.18 -14.04
N TRP A 128 -15.21 -5.28 -12.72
CA TRP A 128 -14.18 -6.05 -11.99
C TRP A 128 -14.31 -7.55 -12.19
N ALA A 129 -15.55 -8.07 -12.25
CA ALA A 129 -15.81 -9.51 -12.34
C ALA A 129 -15.18 -10.16 -13.58
N SER A 130 -15.09 -9.47 -14.70
CA SER A 130 -14.49 -9.96 -15.95
C SER A 130 -13.10 -9.39 -16.24
N MET A 131 -12.57 -8.53 -15.38
CA MET A 131 -11.28 -7.87 -15.60
C MET A 131 -10.11 -8.84 -15.41
N PRO A 132 -9.17 -8.97 -16.37
CA PRO A 132 -8.02 -9.85 -16.23
C PRO A 132 -6.96 -9.28 -15.30
N ASN A 133 -6.05 -10.13 -14.83
CA ASN A 133 -4.85 -9.70 -14.12
C ASN A 133 -3.94 -8.86 -15.02
N SER A 134 -3.20 -7.95 -14.41
CA SER A 134 -2.18 -7.13 -15.08
C SER A 134 -0.86 -7.30 -14.36
N GLY A 135 0.13 -7.96 -15.00
CA GLY A 135 1.42 -8.22 -14.41
C GLY A 135 1.36 -9.26 -13.27
N SER A 136 2.25 -9.11 -12.30
CA SER A 136 2.38 -9.98 -11.13
C SER A 136 2.39 -9.15 -9.84
N TRP A 137 2.13 -9.83 -8.74
CA TRP A 137 2.12 -9.21 -7.41
C TRP A 137 2.79 -10.09 -6.36
#